data_e11485539226d261f0425742fad8afc6
#
_entry.id   e11485539226d261f0425742fad8afc6
#
_cell.length_a   1.000
_cell.length_b   1.000
_cell.length_c   1.000
_cell.angle_alpha   90.00
_cell.angle_beta   90.00
_cell.angle_gamma   90.00
#
_symmetry.space_group_name_H-M   'P 1'
#
loop_
_entity.id
_entity.type
_entity.pdbx_description
1 polymer ?
#
loop_
_entity_poly.entity_id
_entity_poly.type
_entity_poly.pdbx_seq_one_letter_code
_entity_poly.pdbx_strand_id
1 'polypeptide(L)'
;LMVRNGYFDGCTLRSLAADLVFNGPFYHLWYFPAAVLGAIVVSLLLRRLGERGALAVCGLLYLVGLLGDSYYGLSASLPPLNAFYSLLFSCFDYTRNGLFLAPLFLLLGVLLRERPPRLAGGRYGALLCGGLALLMAEGALVAWLDLPRHDSMYLALPLCIWPLMRLLCSVKCKSFPGIRTASTAVYVLHPLSIVAVRGGA
;
A
#
# COMPACT_ATOMS: atom_id res chain seq x y z
N LEU A 1 21.22 2.07 18.94
CA LEU A 1 20.09 1.20 19.31
C LEU A 1 20.00 -0.03 18.39
N MET A 2 19.99 0.11 17.07
CA MET A 2 19.92 -1.00 16.12
C MET A 2 21.11 -1.97 16.23
N VAL A 3 22.34 -1.47 16.31
CA VAL A 3 23.55 -2.29 16.50
C VAL A 3 23.50 -3.01 17.86
N ARG A 4 22.98 -2.35 18.90
CA ARG A 4 22.88 -2.91 20.26
C ARG A 4 21.81 -4.01 20.38
N ASN A 5 20.81 -4.02 19.50
CA ASN A 5 19.74 -5.02 19.49
C ASN A 5 19.97 -6.15 18.48
N GLY A 6 21.19 -6.30 17.93
CA GLY A 6 21.51 -7.39 17.02
C GLY A 6 20.80 -7.33 15.67
N TYR A 7 20.29 -6.15 15.26
CA TYR A 7 19.58 -6.00 14.00
C TYR A 7 20.38 -6.44 12.76
N PHE A 8 21.71 -6.32 12.86
CA PHE A 8 22.63 -6.74 11.78
C PHE A 8 23.21 -8.14 11.99
N ASP A 9 22.89 -8.81 13.13
CA ASP A 9 23.35 -10.16 13.38
C ASP A 9 22.54 -11.13 12.50
N GLY A 10 23.20 -11.72 11.51
CA GLY A 10 22.57 -12.63 10.54
C GLY A 10 22.10 -11.96 9.23
N CYS A 11 22.35 -10.64 9.04
CA CYS A 11 22.07 -9.98 7.77
C CYS A 11 22.90 -10.57 6.63
N THR A 12 22.24 -11.21 5.67
CA THR A 12 22.86 -11.65 4.43
C THR A 12 22.69 -10.57 3.36
N LEU A 13 23.56 -10.56 2.33
CA LEU A 13 23.41 -9.66 1.18
C LEU A 13 22.03 -9.80 0.51
N ARG A 14 21.46 -11.01 0.53
CA ARG A 14 20.13 -11.32 0.01
C ARG A 14 19.03 -10.65 0.85
N SER A 15 19.10 -10.73 2.17
CA SER A 15 18.12 -10.08 3.06
C SER A 15 18.18 -8.56 2.96
N LEU A 16 19.37 -7.98 2.90
CA LEU A 16 19.55 -6.55 2.68
C LEU A 16 18.98 -6.08 1.34
N ALA A 17 19.17 -6.86 0.27
CA ALA A 17 18.60 -6.53 -1.04
C ALA A 17 17.07 -6.66 -1.04
N ALA A 18 16.50 -7.67 -0.38
CA ALA A 18 15.06 -7.85 -0.23
C ALA A 18 14.46 -6.70 0.60
N ASP A 19 15.10 -6.29 1.68
CA ASP A 19 14.67 -5.16 2.50
C ASP A 19 14.73 -3.85 1.71
N LEU A 20 15.80 -3.62 0.95
CA LEU A 20 15.95 -2.41 0.16
C LEU A 20 14.87 -2.26 -0.93
N VAL A 21 14.47 -3.38 -1.56
CA VAL A 21 13.56 -3.38 -2.73
C VAL A 21 12.11 -3.55 -2.33
N PHE A 22 11.81 -4.40 -1.34
CA PHE A 22 10.44 -4.84 -1.02
C PHE A 22 9.95 -4.42 0.35
N ASN A 23 10.74 -4.64 1.40
CA ASN A 23 10.28 -4.43 2.78
C ASN A 23 10.59 -3.01 3.27
N GLY A 24 11.58 -2.33 2.66
CA GLY A 24 12.15 -1.06 3.12
C GLY A 24 13.23 -1.28 4.19
N PRO A 25 14.33 -0.50 4.15
CA PRO A 25 15.46 -0.64 5.09
C PRO A 25 15.08 -0.36 6.54
N PHE A 26 13.94 0.31 6.76
CA PHE A 26 13.30 0.51 8.06
C PHE A 26 11.82 0.23 7.92
N TYR A 27 11.22 -0.43 8.88
CA TYR A 27 9.81 -0.82 8.90
C TYR A 27 8.83 0.27 8.42
N HIS A 28 9.14 1.54 8.72
CA HIS A 28 8.30 2.66 8.34
C HIS A 28 8.64 3.29 6.96
N LEU A 29 9.78 2.94 6.36
CA LEU A 29 10.21 3.51 5.08
C LEU A 29 9.88 2.62 3.86
N TRP A 30 9.06 1.60 4.03
CA TRP A 30 8.63 0.69 2.97
C TRP A 30 7.96 1.39 1.77
N TYR A 31 7.37 2.56 1.99
CA TYR A 31 6.66 3.31 0.95
C TYR A 31 7.58 3.76 -0.19
N PHE A 32 8.81 4.17 0.08
CA PHE A 32 9.73 4.63 -0.97
C PHE A 32 10.06 3.54 -1.98
N PRO A 33 10.59 2.38 -1.60
CA PRO A 33 10.82 1.29 -2.54
C PRO A 33 9.53 0.82 -3.20
N ALA A 34 8.42 0.79 -2.46
CA ALA A 34 7.12 0.43 -3.01
C ALA A 34 6.65 1.42 -4.09
N ALA A 35 6.84 2.71 -3.90
CA ALA A 35 6.47 3.73 -4.89
C ALA A 35 7.33 3.62 -6.15
N VAL A 36 8.65 3.42 -6.02
CA VAL A 36 9.57 3.28 -7.15
C VAL A 36 9.25 2.01 -7.95
N LEU A 37 9.17 0.85 -7.28
CA LEU A 37 8.85 -0.42 -7.93
C LEU A 37 7.46 -0.39 -8.57
N GLY A 38 6.46 0.12 -7.86
CA GLY A 38 5.11 0.26 -8.37
C GLY A 38 5.02 1.17 -9.61
N ALA A 39 5.79 2.27 -9.63
CA ALA A 39 5.85 3.16 -10.80
C ALA A 39 6.48 2.47 -12.02
N ILE A 40 7.52 1.67 -11.82
CA ILE A 40 8.13 0.86 -12.88
C ILE A 40 7.11 -0.14 -13.42
N VAL A 41 6.43 -0.90 -12.54
CA VAL A 41 5.42 -1.89 -12.92
C VAL A 41 4.29 -1.23 -13.71
N VAL A 42 3.71 -0.13 -13.21
CA VAL A 42 2.62 0.59 -13.89
C VAL A 42 3.07 1.11 -15.25
N SER A 43 4.28 1.70 -15.33
CA SER A 43 4.81 2.22 -16.61
C SER A 43 4.98 1.12 -17.66
N LEU A 44 5.47 -0.05 -17.25
CA LEU A 44 5.62 -1.21 -18.15
C LEU A 44 4.27 -1.77 -18.59
N LEU A 45 3.32 -1.90 -17.65
CA LEU A 45 1.99 -2.41 -17.96
C LEU A 45 1.22 -1.47 -18.90
N LEU A 46 1.26 -0.16 -18.67
CA LEU A 46 0.63 0.83 -19.54
C LEU A 46 1.20 0.80 -20.96
N ARG A 47 2.52 0.68 -21.09
CA ARG A 47 3.21 0.59 -22.40
C ARG A 47 2.88 -0.69 -23.17
N ARG A 48 2.71 -1.82 -22.47
CA ARG A 48 2.54 -3.14 -23.10
C ARG A 48 1.08 -3.53 -23.30
N LEU A 49 0.20 -3.20 -22.37
CA LEU A 49 -1.18 -3.69 -22.30
C LEU A 49 -2.24 -2.57 -22.42
N GLY A 50 -1.80 -1.29 -22.39
CA GLY A 50 -2.70 -0.15 -22.31
C GLY A 50 -3.45 -0.07 -20.99
N GLU A 51 -4.37 0.91 -20.86
CA GLU A 51 -5.07 1.20 -19.58
C GLU A 51 -5.88 0.01 -19.05
N ARG A 52 -6.66 -0.65 -19.91
CA ARG A 52 -7.56 -1.74 -19.48
C ARG A 52 -6.78 -2.96 -19.02
N GLY A 53 -5.74 -3.35 -19.78
CA GLY A 53 -4.86 -4.46 -19.40
C GLY A 53 -4.06 -4.16 -18.13
N ALA A 54 -3.51 -2.94 -18.02
CA ALA A 54 -2.82 -2.51 -16.82
C ALA A 54 -3.73 -2.56 -15.59
N LEU A 55 -4.99 -2.09 -15.70
CA LEU A 55 -5.95 -2.12 -14.60
C LEU A 55 -6.31 -3.55 -14.19
N ALA A 56 -6.50 -4.45 -15.15
CA ALA A 56 -6.78 -5.86 -14.87
C ALA A 56 -5.61 -6.53 -14.13
N VAL A 57 -4.38 -6.32 -14.60
CA VAL A 57 -3.18 -6.90 -13.96
C VAL A 57 -2.94 -6.29 -12.58
N CYS A 58 -3.01 -4.96 -12.42
CA CYS A 58 -2.85 -4.30 -11.11
C CYS A 58 -3.94 -4.74 -10.13
N GLY A 59 -5.18 -4.90 -10.59
CA GLY A 59 -6.28 -5.42 -9.78
C GLY A 59 -6.03 -6.87 -9.34
N LEU A 60 -5.54 -7.73 -10.24
CA LEU A 60 -5.18 -9.10 -9.91
C LEU A 60 -4.02 -9.16 -8.90
N LEU A 61 -2.97 -8.37 -9.11
CA LEU A 61 -1.87 -8.27 -8.14
C LEU A 61 -2.36 -7.81 -6.77
N TYR A 62 -3.27 -6.82 -6.74
CA TYR A 62 -3.89 -6.36 -5.51
C TYR A 62 -4.68 -7.46 -4.81
N LEU A 63 -5.48 -8.25 -5.54
CA LEU A 63 -6.23 -9.38 -4.98
C LEU A 63 -5.29 -10.48 -4.43
N VAL A 64 -4.21 -10.78 -5.13
CA VAL A 64 -3.17 -11.68 -4.62
C VAL A 64 -2.57 -11.13 -3.32
N GLY A 65 -2.24 -9.83 -3.29
CA GLY A 65 -1.74 -9.18 -2.08
C GLY A 65 -2.74 -9.22 -0.92
N LEU A 66 -4.01 -8.95 -1.19
CA LEU A 66 -5.12 -8.97 -0.25
C LEU A 66 -5.29 -10.32 0.45
N LEU A 67 -5.25 -11.40 -0.33
CA LEU A 67 -5.34 -12.79 0.17
C LEU A 67 -4.09 -13.21 0.97
N GLY A 68 -2.99 -12.48 0.87
CA GLY A 68 -1.79 -12.64 1.70
C GLY A 68 -1.74 -11.70 2.92
N ASP A 69 -2.66 -10.76 3.04
CA ASP A 69 -2.73 -9.75 4.10
C ASP A 69 -3.98 -9.94 4.96
N SER A 70 -5.00 -9.13 4.76
CA SER A 70 -6.20 -9.11 5.60
C SER A 70 -7.10 -10.35 5.44
N TYR A 71 -7.00 -11.07 4.34
CA TYR A 71 -7.76 -12.29 4.08
C TYR A 71 -6.91 -13.57 4.14
N TYR A 72 -5.76 -13.52 4.80
CA TYR A 72 -4.81 -14.64 4.83
C TYR A 72 -5.40 -15.92 5.45
N GLY A 73 -6.28 -15.83 6.44
CA GLY A 73 -6.95 -16.99 7.03
C GLY A 73 -7.71 -17.85 6.03
N LEU A 74 -8.31 -17.22 4.98
CA LEU A 74 -8.95 -17.98 3.90
C LEU A 74 -7.91 -18.71 3.04
N SER A 75 -6.78 -18.08 2.77
CA SER A 75 -5.69 -18.71 1.99
C SER A 75 -5.02 -19.83 2.76
N ALA A 76 -4.83 -19.66 4.06
CA ALA A 76 -4.21 -20.65 4.95
C ALA A 76 -5.09 -21.90 5.11
N SER A 77 -6.41 -21.78 5.01
CA SER A 77 -7.34 -22.91 5.12
C SER A 77 -7.34 -23.84 3.88
N LEU A 78 -6.83 -23.37 2.73
CA LEU A 78 -6.80 -24.11 1.48
C LEU A 78 -5.37 -24.58 1.18
N PRO A 79 -5.08 -25.92 1.17
CA PRO A 79 -3.71 -26.43 1.02
C PRO A 79 -2.92 -25.87 -0.16
N PRO A 80 -3.47 -25.75 -1.40
CA PRO A 80 -2.72 -25.21 -2.52
C PRO A 80 -2.39 -23.71 -2.36
N LEU A 81 -3.30 -22.92 -1.79
CA LEU A 81 -3.06 -21.50 -1.53
C LEU A 81 -2.07 -21.30 -0.39
N ASN A 82 -2.18 -22.11 0.66
CA ASN A 82 -1.22 -22.07 1.76
C ASN A 82 0.21 -22.39 1.29
N ALA A 83 0.40 -23.39 0.44
CA ALA A 83 1.69 -23.69 -0.16
C ALA A 83 2.22 -22.52 -1.01
N PHE A 84 1.36 -21.91 -1.83
CA PHE A 84 1.70 -20.75 -2.63
C PHE A 84 2.14 -19.56 -1.75
N TYR A 85 1.37 -19.21 -0.71
CA TYR A 85 1.72 -18.11 0.18
C TYR A 85 2.93 -18.40 1.05
N SER A 86 3.17 -19.64 1.46
CA SER A 86 4.40 -20.05 2.14
C SER A 86 5.63 -19.79 1.27
N LEU A 87 5.56 -20.12 -0.03
CA LEU A 87 6.62 -19.80 -0.98
C LEU A 87 6.76 -18.29 -1.18
N LEU A 88 5.65 -17.56 -1.32
CA LEU A 88 5.65 -16.10 -1.49
C LEU A 88 6.30 -15.41 -0.30
N PHE A 89 5.97 -15.84 0.91
CA PHE A 89 6.54 -15.29 2.15
C PHE A 89 7.99 -15.71 2.43
N SER A 90 8.55 -16.65 1.67
CA SER A 90 10.00 -16.87 1.69
C SER A 90 10.77 -15.76 0.96
N CYS A 91 10.08 -14.96 0.13
CA CYS A 91 10.65 -13.87 -0.65
C CYS A 91 10.26 -12.47 -0.11
N PHE A 92 9.08 -12.35 0.52
CA PHE A 92 8.53 -11.08 0.99
C PHE A 92 8.00 -11.23 2.42
N ASP A 93 8.29 -10.29 3.30
CA ASP A 93 7.71 -10.28 4.65
C ASP A 93 6.24 -9.83 4.61
N TYR A 94 5.93 -8.89 3.69
CA TYR A 94 4.62 -8.27 3.55
C TYR A 94 4.17 -8.21 2.09
N THR A 95 2.87 -8.39 1.84
CA THR A 95 2.27 -8.15 0.53
C THR A 95 1.95 -6.66 0.30
N ARG A 96 1.99 -5.82 1.32
CA ARG A 96 1.90 -4.34 1.18
C ARG A 96 3.22 -3.76 0.64
N ASN A 97 3.52 -4.00 -0.59
CA ASN A 97 4.77 -3.63 -1.25
C ASN A 97 4.55 -3.02 -2.63
N GLY A 98 5.65 -2.76 -3.34
CA GLY A 98 5.65 -2.17 -4.67
C GLY A 98 5.13 -3.08 -5.78
N LEU A 99 4.92 -4.37 -5.51
CA LEU A 99 4.39 -5.31 -6.49
C LEU A 99 2.88 -5.50 -6.35
N PHE A 100 2.37 -5.64 -5.13
CA PHE A 100 0.97 -6.00 -4.90
C PHE A 100 0.08 -4.79 -4.54
N LEU A 101 0.54 -3.88 -3.67
CA LEU A 101 -0.25 -2.75 -3.22
C LEU A 101 -0.10 -1.53 -4.14
N ALA A 102 1.14 -1.05 -4.31
CA ALA A 102 1.40 0.25 -4.91
C ALA A 102 0.93 0.39 -6.37
N PRO A 103 1.03 -0.62 -7.26
CA PRO A 103 0.69 -0.46 -8.67
C PRO A 103 -0.76 -0.05 -8.89
N LEU A 104 -1.72 -0.63 -8.17
CA LEU A 104 -3.13 -0.28 -8.32
C LEU A 104 -3.37 1.19 -7.98
N PHE A 105 -2.85 1.69 -6.85
CA PHE A 105 -3.07 3.07 -6.42
C PHE A 105 -2.36 4.10 -7.29
N LEU A 106 -1.15 3.78 -7.77
CA LEU A 106 -0.44 4.62 -8.73
C LEU A 106 -1.17 4.69 -10.07
N LEU A 107 -1.66 3.57 -10.56
CA LEU A 107 -2.47 3.53 -11.79
C LEU A 107 -3.78 4.30 -11.63
N LEU A 108 -4.48 4.17 -10.50
CA LEU A 108 -5.67 4.98 -10.20
C LEU A 108 -5.33 6.48 -10.23
N GLY A 109 -4.16 6.88 -9.72
CA GLY A 109 -3.68 8.26 -9.80
C GLY A 109 -3.47 8.75 -11.25
N VAL A 110 -2.87 7.92 -12.11
CA VAL A 110 -2.72 8.22 -13.55
C VAL A 110 -4.07 8.38 -14.22
N LEU A 111 -4.99 7.43 -14.03
CA LEU A 111 -6.33 7.46 -14.60
C LEU A 111 -7.15 8.66 -14.10
N LEU A 112 -6.93 9.07 -12.86
CA LEU A 112 -7.57 10.24 -12.28
C LEU A 112 -7.16 11.52 -13.00
N ARG A 113 -5.88 11.65 -13.34
CA ARG A 113 -5.33 12.80 -14.06
C ARG A 113 -5.87 12.90 -15.49
N GLU A 114 -5.99 11.77 -16.18
CA GLU A 114 -6.37 11.72 -17.60
C GLU A 114 -7.89 11.85 -17.81
N ARG A 115 -8.69 11.55 -16.79
CA ARG A 115 -10.16 11.56 -16.91
C ARG A 115 -10.75 12.72 -16.10
N PRO A 116 -11.51 13.63 -16.75
CA PRO A 116 -12.19 14.72 -16.06
C PRO A 116 -13.20 14.19 -15.03
N PRO A 117 -13.55 14.96 -13.99
CA PRO A 117 -14.56 14.59 -13.02
C PRO A 117 -15.93 14.49 -13.73
N ARG A 118 -16.63 13.37 -13.51
CA ARG A 118 -17.96 13.09 -14.11
C ARG A 118 -19.12 13.44 -13.18
N LEU A 119 -18.85 13.59 -11.88
CA LEU A 119 -19.86 13.81 -10.85
C LEU A 119 -19.62 15.16 -10.16
N ALA A 120 -20.69 15.74 -9.62
CA ALA A 120 -20.58 16.88 -8.72
C ALA A 120 -19.87 16.51 -7.41
N GLY A 121 -19.17 17.45 -6.79
CA GLY A 121 -18.39 17.24 -5.58
C GLY A 121 -19.16 16.54 -4.45
N GLY A 122 -20.43 16.93 -4.22
CA GLY A 122 -21.27 16.30 -3.20
C GLY A 122 -21.49 14.79 -3.40
N ARG A 123 -21.55 14.32 -4.67
CA ARG A 123 -21.68 12.90 -4.98
C ARG A 123 -20.39 12.13 -4.67
N TYR A 124 -19.22 12.73 -4.89
CA TYR A 124 -17.95 12.12 -4.46
C TYR A 124 -17.85 12.05 -2.93
N GLY A 125 -18.40 13.04 -2.21
CA GLY A 125 -18.50 13.00 -0.75
C GLY A 125 -19.37 11.83 -0.26
N ALA A 126 -20.55 11.64 -0.85
CA ALA A 126 -21.43 10.51 -0.52
C ALA A 126 -20.77 9.16 -0.83
N LEU A 127 -20.09 9.04 -1.98
CA LEU A 127 -19.32 7.83 -2.33
C LEU A 127 -18.19 7.56 -1.34
N LEU A 128 -17.48 8.59 -0.88
CA LEU A 128 -16.44 8.45 0.12
C LEU A 128 -17.01 7.98 1.46
N CYS A 129 -18.10 8.61 1.94
CA CYS A 129 -18.76 8.19 3.18
C CYS A 129 -19.24 6.73 3.12
N GLY A 130 -19.88 6.34 2.01
CA GLY A 130 -20.29 4.96 1.79
C GLY A 130 -19.10 3.99 1.73
N GLY A 131 -18.03 4.37 1.04
CA GLY A 131 -16.79 3.60 0.97
C GLY A 131 -16.13 3.44 2.34
N LEU A 132 -16.08 4.51 3.15
CA LEU A 132 -15.53 4.44 4.50
C LEU A 132 -16.37 3.56 5.42
N ALA A 133 -17.72 3.65 5.35
CA ALA A 133 -18.60 2.76 6.09
C ALA A 133 -18.39 1.29 5.70
N LEU A 134 -18.24 1.01 4.40
CA LEU A 134 -17.93 -0.33 3.89
C LEU A 134 -16.54 -0.80 4.37
N LEU A 135 -15.52 0.06 4.33
CA LEU A 135 -14.18 -0.25 4.81
C LEU A 135 -14.17 -0.60 6.31
N MET A 136 -14.92 0.16 7.13
CA MET A 136 -15.05 -0.13 8.56
C MET A 136 -15.79 -1.45 8.80
N ALA A 137 -16.87 -1.70 8.06
CA ALA A 137 -17.62 -2.95 8.15
C ALA A 137 -16.78 -4.15 7.71
N GLU A 138 -16.02 -4.02 6.61
CA GLU A 138 -15.07 -5.03 6.14
C GLU A 138 -14.00 -5.31 7.20
N GLY A 139 -13.35 -4.27 7.73
CA GLY A 139 -12.32 -4.41 8.76
C GLY A 139 -12.85 -5.10 10.02
N ALA A 140 -14.03 -4.72 10.49
CA ALA A 140 -14.67 -5.36 11.64
C ALA A 140 -15.01 -6.84 11.37
N LEU A 141 -15.53 -7.15 10.18
CA LEU A 141 -15.87 -8.53 9.78
C LEU A 141 -14.63 -9.41 9.70
N VAL A 142 -13.58 -8.92 9.04
CA VAL A 142 -12.32 -9.65 8.84
C VAL A 142 -11.63 -9.90 10.18
N ALA A 143 -11.64 -8.89 11.08
CA ALA A 143 -11.12 -9.03 12.43
C ALA A 143 -11.96 -10.01 13.29
N TRP A 144 -13.29 -9.96 13.17
CA TRP A 144 -14.17 -10.89 13.88
C TRP A 144 -14.00 -12.35 13.45
N LEU A 145 -13.66 -12.57 12.16
CA LEU A 145 -13.38 -13.90 11.60
C LEU A 145 -11.95 -14.39 11.84
N ASP A 146 -11.10 -13.59 12.51
CA ASP A 146 -9.68 -13.87 12.77
C ASP A 146 -8.89 -14.25 11.49
N LEU A 147 -9.16 -13.54 10.39
CA LEU A 147 -8.55 -13.82 9.09
C LEU A 147 -7.21 -13.13 8.87
N PRO A 148 -6.93 -11.92 9.46
CA PRO A 148 -5.78 -11.13 9.07
C PRO A 148 -4.46 -11.72 9.55
N ARG A 149 -3.48 -11.74 8.63
CA ARG A 149 -2.06 -11.81 9.01
C ARG A 149 -1.53 -10.42 9.29
N HIS A 150 -2.00 -9.44 8.52
CA HIS A 150 -1.72 -8.00 8.63
C HIS A 150 -2.96 -7.21 8.20
N ASP A 151 -3.13 -5.99 8.74
CA ASP A 151 -4.30 -5.14 8.54
C ASP A 151 -3.99 -3.99 7.57
N SER A 152 -3.50 -4.30 6.36
CA SER A 152 -3.01 -3.26 5.45
C SER A 152 -3.80 -3.15 4.15
N MET A 153 -4.48 -4.20 3.73
CA MET A 153 -5.14 -4.29 2.42
C MET A 153 -6.59 -4.75 2.56
N TYR A 154 -7.54 -3.95 2.05
CA TYR A 154 -8.98 -4.22 2.09
C TYR A 154 -9.61 -4.03 0.72
N LEU A 155 -10.68 -4.79 0.40
CA LEU A 155 -11.42 -4.67 -0.86
C LEU A 155 -12.05 -3.29 -1.03
N ALA A 156 -12.55 -2.70 0.05
CA ALA A 156 -13.16 -1.37 0.04
C ALA A 156 -12.14 -0.24 -0.09
N LEU A 157 -10.84 -0.47 0.15
CA LEU A 157 -9.84 0.58 0.15
C LEU A 157 -9.71 1.33 -1.19
N PRO A 158 -9.63 0.67 -2.36
CA PRO A 158 -9.63 1.38 -3.65
C PRO A 158 -10.91 2.18 -3.90
N LEU A 159 -12.05 1.72 -3.38
CA LEU A 159 -13.34 2.42 -3.49
C LEU A 159 -13.37 3.72 -2.66
N CYS A 160 -12.61 3.79 -1.57
CA CYS A 160 -12.44 5.01 -0.78
C CYS A 160 -11.44 5.98 -1.44
N ILE A 161 -10.33 5.47 -1.94
CA ILE A 161 -9.24 6.30 -2.46
C ILE A 161 -9.67 7.07 -3.72
N TRP A 162 -10.43 6.45 -4.62
CA TRP A 162 -10.89 7.11 -5.83
C TRP A 162 -11.73 8.38 -5.56
N PRO A 163 -12.86 8.34 -4.82
CA PRO A 163 -13.63 9.54 -4.52
C PRO A 163 -12.87 10.53 -3.64
N LEU A 164 -12.03 10.07 -2.70
CA LEU A 164 -11.18 10.95 -1.91
C LEU A 164 -10.25 11.78 -2.79
N MET A 165 -9.53 11.16 -3.72
CA MET A 165 -8.64 11.85 -4.64
C MET A 165 -9.41 12.84 -5.54
N ARG A 166 -10.63 12.49 -6.00
CA ARG A 166 -11.50 13.40 -6.75
C ARG A 166 -11.88 14.62 -5.94
N LEU A 167 -12.23 14.45 -4.68
CA LEU A 167 -12.54 15.57 -3.76
C LEU A 167 -11.31 16.45 -3.54
N LEU A 168 -10.17 15.87 -3.22
CA LEU A 168 -8.93 16.61 -3.01
C LEU A 168 -8.51 17.42 -4.25
N CYS A 169 -8.63 16.84 -5.44
CA CYS A 169 -8.34 17.55 -6.69
C CYS A 169 -9.37 18.65 -7.02
N SER A 170 -10.57 18.61 -6.44
CA SER A 170 -11.59 19.66 -6.64
C SER A 170 -11.40 20.87 -5.74
N VAL A 171 -10.65 20.74 -4.65
CA VAL A 171 -10.40 21.81 -3.70
C VAL A 171 -9.33 22.76 -4.25
N LYS A 172 -9.71 24.02 -4.44
CA LYS A 172 -8.76 25.10 -4.80
C LYS A 172 -7.99 25.54 -3.56
N CYS A 173 -6.85 24.94 -3.32
CA CYS A 173 -5.94 25.37 -2.24
C CYS A 173 -4.89 26.36 -2.79
N LYS A 174 -4.52 27.34 -1.95
CA LYS A 174 -3.32 28.15 -2.21
C LYS A 174 -2.10 27.23 -2.15
N SER A 175 -1.22 27.37 -3.15
CA SER A 175 0.06 26.67 -3.11
C SER A 175 0.93 27.23 -1.98
N PHE A 176 1.33 26.38 -1.05
CA PHE A 176 2.30 26.73 -0.03
C PHE A 176 3.69 26.24 -0.47
N PRO A 177 4.64 27.16 -0.78
CA PRO A 177 6.01 26.77 -1.07
C PRO A 177 6.59 25.97 0.10
N GLY A 178 7.19 24.82 -0.19
CA GLY A 178 7.82 24.00 0.84
C GLY A 178 6.94 22.94 1.50
N ILE A 179 5.60 22.93 1.32
CA ILE A 179 4.73 21.90 1.94
C ILE A 179 5.11 20.48 1.50
N ARG A 180 5.53 20.32 0.23
CA ARG A 180 6.01 19.03 -0.29
C ARG A 180 7.29 18.58 0.40
N THR A 181 8.25 19.49 0.55
CA THR A 181 9.52 19.23 1.25
C THR A 181 9.26 18.93 2.74
N ALA A 182 8.39 19.71 3.38
CA ALA A 182 8.01 19.48 4.78
C ALA A 182 7.35 18.11 4.97
N SER A 183 6.40 17.72 4.10
CA SER A 183 5.75 16.41 4.15
C SER A 183 6.75 15.27 3.98
N THR A 184 7.68 15.39 3.03
CA THR A 184 8.75 14.40 2.84
C THR A 184 9.68 14.35 4.05
N ALA A 185 10.07 15.51 4.59
CA ALA A 185 10.92 15.57 5.78
C ALA A 185 10.24 14.92 6.99
N VAL A 186 8.96 15.19 7.24
CA VAL A 186 8.19 14.54 8.31
C VAL A 186 8.17 13.02 8.12
N TYR A 187 7.92 12.55 6.88
CA TYR A 187 7.91 11.12 6.60
C TYR A 187 9.29 10.46 6.84
N VAL A 188 10.38 11.11 6.48
CA VAL A 188 11.74 10.57 6.67
C VAL A 188 12.18 10.64 8.13
N LEU A 189 11.79 11.71 8.85
CA LEU A 189 12.27 11.96 10.22
C LEU A 189 11.41 11.32 11.30
N HIS A 190 10.13 10.95 11.03
CA HIS A 190 9.27 10.38 12.07
C HIS A 190 9.81 9.10 12.72
N PRO A 191 10.57 8.19 12.04
CA PRO A 191 11.16 7.03 12.72
C PRO A 191 12.20 7.45 13.76
N LEU A 192 12.95 8.54 13.52
CA LEU A 192 13.88 9.09 14.52
C LEU A 192 13.15 9.61 15.75
N SER A 193 11.99 10.25 15.56
CA SER A 193 11.16 10.71 16.66
C SER A 193 10.63 9.54 17.50
N ILE A 194 10.22 8.43 16.86
CA ILE A 194 9.80 7.21 17.57
C ILE A 194 10.96 6.62 18.37
N VAL A 195 12.16 6.55 17.78
CA VAL A 195 13.35 6.04 18.47
C VAL A 195 13.74 6.94 19.64
N ALA A 196 13.67 8.27 19.48
CA ALA A 196 13.97 9.23 20.55
C ALA A 196 13.00 9.09 21.72
N VAL A 197 11.69 8.98 21.47
CA VAL A 197 10.67 8.82 22.52
C VAL A 197 10.81 7.47 23.22
N ARG A 198 11.00 6.37 22.48
CA ARG A 198 11.15 5.04 23.08
C ARG A 198 12.52 4.79 23.72
N GLY A 199 13.54 5.52 23.29
CA GLY A 199 14.89 5.40 23.85
C GLY A 199 15.14 6.28 25.06
N GLY A 200 14.22 7.22 25.37
CA GLY A 200 14.25 8.08 26.55
C GLY A 200 13.31 7.65 27.69
N ALA A 201 12.54 6.57 27.48
CA ALA A 201 11.72 5.91 28.48
C ALA A 201 12.35 4.56 28.86
#